data_b5bbd1dc45382db94a95bed105a2d4a9
#
_entry.id   b5bbd1dc45382db94a95bed105a2d4a9
#
_cell.length_a   1.000
_cell.length_b   1.000
_cell.length_c   1.000
_cell.angle_alpha   90.00
_cell.angle_beta   90.00
_cell.angle_gamma   90.00
#
_symmetry.space_group_name_H-M   'P 1'
#
loop_
_entity.id
_entity.type
_entity.pdbx_description
1 polymer ?
#
loop_
_entity_poly.entity_id
_entity_poly.type
_entity_poly.pdbx_seq_one_letter_code
_entity_poly.pdbx_strand_id
1 'polypeptide(L)'
;MNEQDENKLIAERKSKLASLREEGNPFVNDFKPKDLAQNLHEEFDEATNGILEQNNNEVSLAGRIMLKRVMGKGSFVQLQDSSGQIQLFVTRDELSEGFYNDQFKKWDIGDIIGVIGVLFKTKTGELSVRVNDIKLLTKSLRPLPEKFHGLSDQETIYRQRYVDLIVNENSRKVFQRRSQIIAYIRQFFIDNGYLEVETPMMQVIPGGARAKPFVTYQKALDMELFL
;
A
#
# COMPACT_ATOMS: atom_id res chain seq x y z
N MET A 1 -2.49 16.95 15.22
CA MET A 1 -3.97 16.81 15.32
C MET A 1 -4.26 16.35 16.73
N ASN A 2 -5.18 16.98 17.47
CA ASN A 2 -5.49 16.55 18.83
C ASN A 2 -6.47 15.34 18.78
N GLU A 3 -6.58 14.61 19.89
CA GLU A 3 -7.43 13.41 19.98
C GLU A 3 -8.92 13.66 19.69
N GLN A 4 -9.42 14.87 20.00
CA GLN A 4 -10.80 15.25 19.70
C GLN A 4 -11.04 15.46 18.21
N ASP A 5 -10.06 16.02 17.48
CA ASP A 5 -10.16 16.23 16.03
C ASP A 5 -10.03 14.91 15.28
N GLU A 6 -9.17 14.00 15.74
CA GLU A 6 -9.07 12.65 15.19
C GLU A 6 -10.39 11.89 15.36
N ASN A 7 -11.02 11.97 16.50
CA ASN A 7 -12.30 11.32 16.77
C ASN A 7 -13.43 11.86 15.88
N LYS A 8 -13.46 13.17 15.56
CA LYS A 8 -14.42 13.76 14.61
C LYS A 8 -14.22 13.23 13.20
N LEU A 9 -12.98 13.19 12.72
CA LEU A 9 -12.66 12.66 11.39
C LEU A 9 -13.03 11.18 11.26
N ILE A 10 -12.75 10.38 12.29
CA ILE A 10 -13.13 8.97 12.33
C ILE A 10 -14.66 8.83 12.28
N ALA A 11 -15.40 9.63 13.04
CA ALA A 11 -16.86 9.62 13.04
C ALA A 11 -17.44 9.99 11.67
N GLU A 12 -16.91 11.02 11.02
CA GLU A 12 -17.30 11.41 9.66
C GLU A 12 -17.03 10.30 8.65
N ARG A 13 -15.85 9.67 8.68
CA ARG A 13 -15.51 8.56 7.79
C ARG A 13 -16.37 7.32 8.01
N LYS A 14 -16.74 7.03 9.27
CA LYS A 14 -17.71 5.98 9.61
C LYS A 14 -19.10 6.28 9.05
N SER A 15 -19.55 7.54 9.12
CA SER A 15 -20.82 7.97 8.51
C SER A 15 -20.79 7.78 6.99
N LYS A 16 -19.72 8.19 6.31
CA LYS A 16 -19.54 7.95 4.87
C LYS A 16 -19.58 6.44 4.53
N LEU A 17 -18.95 5.59 5.36
CA LEU A 17 -19.01 4.14 5.19
C LEU A 17 -20.45 3.60 5.39
N ALA A 18 -21.20 4.13 6.35
CA ALA A 18 -22.59 3.74 6.55
C ALA A 18 -23.44 4.05 5.30
N SER A 19 -23.30 5.24 4.73
CA SER A 19 -23.99 5.60 3.48
C SER A 19 -23.62 4.67 2.31
N LEU A 20 -22.35 4.31 2.17
CA LEU A 20 -21.90 3.36 1.15
C LEU A 20 -22.51 1.97 1.34
N ARG A 21 -22.79 1.54 2.57
CA ARG A 21 -23.46 0.26 2.87
C ARG A 21 -24.94 0.25 2.50
N GLU A 22 -25.58 1.41 2.52
CA GLU A 22 -26.97 1.56 2.06
C GLU A 22 -27.06 1.40 0.52
N GLU A 23 -26.01 1.79 -0.21
CA GLU A 23 -25.92 1.65 -1.67
C GLU A 23 -25.50 0.24 -2.10
N GLY A 24 -24.87 -0.56 -1.21
CA GLY A 24 -24.44 -1.92 -1.51
C GLY A 24 -23.24 -2.40 -0.70
N ASN A 25 -22.43 -3.30 -1.28
CA ASN A 25 -21.20 -3.76 -0.65
C ASN A 25 -20.07 -2.71 -0.81
N PRO A 26 -19.63 -2.03 0.27
CA PRO A 26 -18.59 -1.01 0.17
C PRO A 26 -17.16 -1.59 0.07
N PHE A 27 -17.03 -2.92 0.12
CA PHE A 27 -15.75 -3.63 0.02
C PHE A 27 -15.80 -4.58 -1.18
N VAL A 28 -15.78 -3.97 -2.36
CA VAL A 28 -15.82 -4.72 -3.62
C VAL A 28 -14.49 -5.43 -3.88
N ASN A 29 -14.56 -6.63 -4.47
CA ASN A 29 -13.40 -7.45 -4.81
C ASN A 29 -13.36 -7.89 -6.28
N ASP A 30 -14.12 -7.20 -7.12
CA ASP A 30 -14.26 -7.45 -8.55
C ASP A 30 -13.26 -6.68 -9.43
N PHE A 31 -12.43 -5.83 -8.84
CA PHE A 31 -11.38 -5.09 -9.52
C PHE A 31 -10.06 -5.87 -9.51
N LYS A 32 -9.48 -6.11 -10.69
CA LYS A 32 -8.19 -6.79 -10.86
C LYS A 32 -7.21 -5.87 -11.58
N PRO A 33 -6.30 -5.21 -10.86
CA PRO A 33 -5.27 -4.39 -11.48
C PRO A 33 -4.33 -5.29 -12.31
N LYS A 34 -3.87 -4.77 -13.44
CA LYS A 34 -2.91 -5.47 -14.32
C LYS A 34 -1.52 -4.87 -14.23
N ASP A 35 -1.44 -3.60 -13.85
CA ASP A 35 -0.23 -2.81 -13.91
C ASP A 35 0.22 -2.41 -12.50
N LEU A 36 1.52 -2.12 -12.37
CA LEU A 36 2.16 -1.62 -11.17
C LEU A 36 2.81 -0.26 -11.46
N ALA A 37 2.71 0.67 -10.53
CA ALA A 37 3.20 2.03 -10.68
C ALA A 37 4.70 2.08 -11.06
N GLN A 38 5.54 1.29 -10.41
CA GLN A 38 6.97 1.24 -10.68
C GLN A 38 7.27 0.74 -12.10
N ASN A 39 6.58 -0.32 -12.55
CA ASN A 39 6.79 -0.87 -13.88
C ASN A 39 6.43 0.15 -14.98
N LEU A 40 5.36 0.93 -14.76
CA LEU A 40 4.97 1.98 -15.70
C LEU A 40 6.02 3.10 -15.75
N HIS A 41 6.61 3.47 -14.63
CA HIS A 41 7.72 4.42 -14.59
C HIS A 41 8.96 3.87 -15.32
N GLU A 42 9.34 2.62 -15.07
CA GLU A 42 10.49 1.99 -15.72
C GLU A 42 10.32 1.90 -17.25
N GLU A 43 9.10 1.68 -17.73
CA GLU A 43 8.82 1.52 -19.16
C GLU A 43 8.59 2.85 -19.87
N PHE A 44 7.94 3.84 -19.22
CA PHE A 44 7.41 5.02 -19.89
C PHE A 44 7.99 6.37 -19.44
N ASP A 45 8.87 6.42 -18.43
CA ASP A 45 9.44 7.70 -17.99
C ASP A 45 10.29 8.41 -19.05
N GLU A 46 10.90 7.65 -19.96
CA GLU A 46 11.65 8.22 -21.08
C GLU A 46 10.79 8.49 -22.33
N ALA A 47 9.54 7.99 -22.37
CA ALA A 47 8.64 8.18 -23.49
C ALA A 47 8.19 9.64 -23.62
N THR A 48 8.04 10.15 -24.83
CA THR A 48 7.46 11.46 -25.09
C THR A 48 5.92 11.40 -25.02
N ASN A 49 5.27 12.53 -24.73
CA ASN A 49 3.81 12.57 -24.68
C ASN A 49 3.17 12.14 -26.02
N GLY A 50 3.79 12.51 -27.16
CA GLY A 50 3.30 12.11 -28.48
C GLY A 50 3.31 10.59 -28.70
N ILE A 51 4.30 9.86 -28.17
CA ILE A 51 4.35 8.39 -28.22
C ILE A 51 3.24 7.79 -27.35
N LEU A 52 3.03 8.32 -26.14
CA LEU A 52 1.98 7.85 -25.23
C LEU A 52 0.58 8.07 -25.82
N GLU A 53 0.33 9.21 -26.46
CA GLU A 53 -0.94 9.53 -27.11
C GLU A 53 -1.21 8.65 -28.34
N GLN A 54 -0.18 8.37 -29.16
CA GLN A 54 -0.32 7.49 -30.33
C GLN A 54 -0.61 6.03 -29.93
N ASN A 55 0.06 5.54 -28.91
CA ASN A 55 -0.10 4.16 -28.45
C ASN A 55 -1.38 3.95 -27.64
N ASN A 56 -1.97 5.03 -27.11
CA ASN A 56 -3.18 4.99 -26.27
C ASN A 56 -3.11 3.89 -25.20
N ASN A 57 -1.97 3.85 -24.47
CA ASN A 57 -1.67 2.81 -23.49
C ASN A 57 -2.68 2.84 -22.34
N GLU A 58 -3.70 1.98 -22.42
CA GLU A 58 -4.65 1.77 -21.34
C GLU A 58 -4.02 0.97 -20.22
N VAL A 59 -4.16 1.46 -18.99
CA VAL A 59 -3.62 0.86 -17.77
C VAL A 59 -4.69 0.67 -16.72
N SER A 60 -4.50 -0.35 -15.87
CA SER A 60 -5.41 -0.69 -14.78
C SER A 60 -4.63 -0.83 -13.48
N LEU A 61 -4.83 0.08 -12.55
CA LEU A 61 -4.09 0.22 -11.30
C LEU A 61 -5.01 0.17 -10.09
N ALA A 62 -4.50 -0.35 -8.97
CA ALA A 62 -5.16 -0.21 -7.67
C ALA A 62 -4.15 0.23 -6.61
N GLY A 63 -4.55 1.15 -5.74
CA GLY A 63 -3.66 1.66 -4.72
C GLY A 63 -4.36 2.59 -3.73
N ARG A 64 -3.57 3.11 -2.82
CA ARG A 64 -4.01 4.03 -1.77
C ARG A 64 -3.85 5.48 -2.20
N ILE A 65 -4.86 6.30 -1.95
CA ILE A 65 -4.79 7.76 -2.12
C ILE A 65 -3.83 8.32 -1.05
N MET A 66 -2.69 8.84 -1.48
CA MET A 66 -1.70 9.47 -0.59
C MET A 66 -1.78 10.98 -0.60
N LEU A 67 -2.24 11.56 -1.70
CA LEU A 67 -2.48 12.99 -1.87
C LEU A 67 -3.67 13.18 -2.80
N LYS A 68 -4.48 14.19 -2.52
CA LYS A 68 -5.60 14.60 -3.39
C LYS A 68 -5.70 16.12 -3.44
N ARG A 69 -5.64 16.68 -4.64
CA ARG A 69 -5.79 18.11 -4.88
C ARG A 69 -6.94 18.34 -5.85
N VAL A 70 -8.00 18.95 -5.37
CA VAL A 70 -9.18 19.29 -6.18
C VAL A 70 -8.98 20.70 -6.76
N MET A 71 -9.05 20.83 -8.09
CA MET A 71 -8.89 22.10 -8.81
C MET A 71 -10.08 22.29 -9.78
N GLY A 72 -11.19 22.78 -9.26
CA GLY A 72 -12.40 23.03 -10.06
C GLY A 72 -12.99 21.74 -10.67
N LYS A 73 -12.86 21.59 -12.00
CA LYS A 73 -13.40 20.44 -12.75
C LYS A 73 -12.45 19.23 -12.80
N GLY A 74 -11.22 19.38 -12.34
CA GLY A 74 -10.20 18.31 -12.35
C GLY A 74 -9.55 18.15 -10.99
N SER A 75 -8.93 17.01 -10.78
CA SER A 75 -8.18 16.69 -9.56
C SER A 75 -6.91 15.93 -9.90
N PHE A 76 -5.85 16.21 -9.18
CA PHE A 76 -4.67 15.34 -9.14
C PHE A 76 -4.69 14.50 -7.88
N VAL A 77 -4.38 13.22 -8.04
CA VAL A 77 -4.30 12.24 -6.97
C VAL A 77 -2.95 11.53 -7.06
N GLN A 78 -2.26 11.40 -5.93
CA GLN A 78 -1.11 10.52 -5.84
C GLN A 78 -1.60 9.15 -5.37
N LEU A 79 -1.52 8.17 -6.24
CA LEU A 79 -1.85 6.78 -5.95
C LEU A 79 -0.58 6.04 -5.55
N GLN A 80 -0.62 5.27 -4.46
CA GLN A 80 0.47 4.40 -4.02
C GLN A 80 0.01 2.95 -4.04
N ASP A 81 0.73 2.12 -4.79
CA ASP A 81 0.57 0.67 -4.77
C ASP A 81 1.71 -0.03 -4.00
N SER A 82 1.88 -1.34 -4.19
CA SER A 82 2.95 -2.12 -3.55
C SER A 82 4.34 -1.82 -4.12
N SER A 83 4.43 -1.29 -5.32
CA SER A 83 5.67 -1.05 -6.06
C SER A 83 6.16 0.39 -5.93
N GLY A 84 5.25 1.36 -5.99
CA GLY A 84 5.61 2.77 -6.03
C GLY A 84 4.41 3.70 -5.96
N GLN A 85 4.58 4.89 -6.53
CA GLN A 85 3.54 5.91 -6.60
C GLN A 85 3.40 6.39 -8.04
N ILE A 86 2.18 6.70 -8.46
CA ILE A 86 1.89 7.31 -9.76
C ILE A 86 0.83 8.40 -9.61
N GLN A 87 0.92 9.42 -10.44
CA GLN A 87 -0.05 10.49 -10.48
C GLN A 87 -1.27 10.11 -11.32
N LEU A 88 -2.45 10.40 -10.81
CA LEU A 88 -3.72 10.30 -11.53
C LEU A 88 -4.26 11.69 -11.81
N PHE A 89 -4.84 11.87 -12.99
CA PHE A 89 -5.61 13.04 -13.35
C PHE A 89 -7.06 12.64 -13.55
N VAL A 90 -7.92 13.09 -12.65
CA VAL A 90 -9.35 12.75 -12.60
C VAL A 90 -10.14 13.99 -12.97
N THR A 91 -10.89 13.95 -14.07
CA THR A 91 -11.72 15.06 -14.52
C THR A 91 -13.21 14.70 -14.45
N ARG A 92 -14.03 15.73 -14.26
CA ARG A 92 -15.48 15.57 -14.23
C ARG A 92 -16.02 15.08 -15.58
N ASP A 93 -15.39 15.56 -16.65
CA ASP A 93 -15.91 15.39 -18.01
C ASP A 93 -15.60 13.98 -18.59
N GLU A 94 -14.65 13.25 -17.98
CA GLU A 94 -14.30 11.85 -18.33
C GLU A 94 -15.10 10.82 -17.52
N LEU A 95 -15.67 11.21 -16.38
CA LEU A 95 -16.45 10.32 -15.53
C LEU A 95 -17.93 10.42 -15.81
N SER A 96 -18.72 9.44 -15.38
CA SER A 96 -20.17 9.47 -15.48
C SER A 96 -20.75 10.72 -14.80
N GLU A 97 -21.88 11.20 -15.33
CA GLU A 97 -22.53 12.41 -14.83
C GLU A 97 -22.82 12.33 -13.32
N GLY A 98 -22.46 13.38 -12.60
CA GLY A 98 -22.62 13.47 -11.15
C GLY A 98 -21.52 12.77 -10.34
N PHE A 99 -20.92 11.69 -10.81
CA PHE A 99 -20.00 10.84 -10.03
C PHE A 99 -18.81 11.63 -9.42
N TYR A 100 -18.22 12.52 -10.18
CA TYR A 100 -17.10 13.35 -9.70
C TYR A 100 -17.47 14.19 -8.46
N ASN A 101 -18.64 14.81 -8.46
CA ASN A 101 -19.08 15.66 -7.36
C ASN A 101 -19.70 14.87 -6.20
N ASP A 102 -20.49 13.84 -6.52
CA ASP A 102 -21.34 13.13 -5.54
C ASP A 102 -20.59 12.02 -4.83
N GLN A 103 -19.58 11.43 -5.48
CA GLN A 103 -18.79 10.35 -4.92
C GLN A 103 -17.29 10.72 -4.79
N PHE A 104 -16.58 10.91 -5.90
CA PHE A 104 -15.13 11.06 -5.88
C PHE A 104 -14.64 12.21 -4.97
N LYS A 105 -15.28 13.36 -4.99
CA LYS A 105 -14.90 14.48 -4.12
C LYS A 105 -15.02 14.17 -2.63
N LYS A 106 -15.91 13.25 -2.24
CA LYS A 106 -16.14 12.84 -0.84
C LYS A 106 -15.15 11.79 -0.34
N TRP A 107 -14.38 11.18 -1.24
CA TRP A 107 -13.35 10.22 -0.84
C TRP A 107 -12.20 10.90 -0.10
N ASP A 108 -11.60 10.17 0.80
CA ASP A 108 -10.59 10.69 1.72
C ASP A 108 -9.18 10.17 1.38
N ILE A 109 -8.17 10.91 1.82
CA ILE A 109 -6.79 10.42 1.83
C ILE A 109 -6.74 9.15 2.70
N GLY A 110 -6.08 8.11 2.18
CA GLY A 110 -6.02 6.79 2.77
C GLY A 110 -6.99 5.77 2.17
N ASP A 111 -8.02 6.20 1.43
CA ASP A 111 -8.91 5.29 0.72
C ASP A 111 -8.13 4.46 -0.32
N ILE A 112 -8.55 3.24 -0.56
CA ILE A 112 -8.01 2.39 -1.62
C ILE A 112 -8.97 2.43 -2.80
N ILE A 113 -8.44 2.71 -3.97
CA ILE A 113 -9.20 2.87 -5.20
C ILE A 113 -8.61 1.99 -6.31
N GLY A 114 -9.46 1.60 -7.25
CA GLY A 114 -9.09 1.05 -8.54
C GLY A 114 -9.34 2.07 -9.64
N VAL A 115 -8.46 2.14 -10.61
CA VAL A 115 -8.57 3.08 -11.74
C VAL A 115 -8.25 2.38 -13.05
N ILE A 116 -8.96 2.79 -14.10
CA ILE A 116 -8.63 2.47 -15.49
C ILE A 116 -8.47 3.81 -16.21
N GLY A 117 -7.46 3.90 -17.05
CA GLY A 117 -7.20 5.13 -17.79
C GLY A 117 -6.03 5.00 -18.76
N VAL A 118 -5.62 6.11 -19.32
CA VAL A 118 -4.58 6.18 -20.35
C VAL A 118 -3.39 6.98 -19.84
N LEU A 119 -2.19 6.48 -20.14
CA LEU A 119 -0.94 7.16 -19.79
C LEU A 119 -0.75 8.45 -20.59
N PHE A 120 -0.31 9.50 -19.90
CA PHE A 120 0.12 10.75 -20.52
C PHE A 120 1.18 11.44 -19.66
N LYS A 121 1.86 12.42 -20.21
CA LYS A 121 2.73 13.30 -19.43
C LYS A 121 2.11 14.68 -19.23
N THR A 122 2.21 15.19 -18.02
CA THR A 122 1.83 16.56 -17.71
C THR A 122 2.77 17.56 -18.41
N LYS A 123 2.41 18.85 -18.41
CA LYS A 123 3.30 19.90 -18.94
C LYS A 123 4.65 19.99 -18.23
N THR A 124 4.73 19.49 -16.99
CA THR A 124 5.97 19.43 -16.20
C THR A 124 6.76 18.13 -16.41
N GLY A 125 6.29 17.23 -17.27
CA GLY A 125 6.96 15.97 -17.59
C GLY A 125 6.60 14.80 -16.67
N GLU A 126 5.70 14.98 -15.70
CA GLU A 126 5.28 13.92 -14.78
C GLU A 126 4.42 12.87 -15.49
N LEU A 127 4.83 11.58 -15.40
CA LEU A 127 4.04 10.47 -15.91
C LEU A 127 2.75 10.35 -15.10
N SER A 128 1.63 10.33 -15.78
CA SER A 128 0.31 10.39 -15.16
C SER A 128 -0.69 9.51 -15.88
N VAL A 129 -1.74 9.10 -15.18
CA VAL A 129 -2.88 8.38 -15.76
C VAL A 129 -4.06 9.34 -15.88
N ARG A 130 -4.57 9.55 -17.08
CA ARG A 130 -5.87 10.19 -17.33
C ARG A 130 -6.94 9.15 -17.08
N VAL A 131 -7.71 9.34 -16.03
CA VAL A 131 -8.65 8.35 -15.51
C VAL A 131 -9.95 8.40 -16.28
N ASN A 132 -10.34 7.27 -16.87
CA ASN A 132 -11.61 7.06 -17.59
C ASN A 132 -12.66 6.37 -16.70
N ASP A 133 -12.19 5.45 -15.82
CA ASP A 133 -13.03 4.77 -14.84
C ASP A 133 -12.33 4.70 -13.49
N ILE A 134 -13.10 4.84 -12.41
CA ILE A 134 -12.56 4.87 -11.05
C ILE A 134 -13.57 4.29 -10.06
N LYS A 135 -13.09 3.43 -9.17
CA LYS A 135 -13.91 2.72 -8.20
C LYS A 135 -13.30 2.78 -6.81
N LEU A 136 -14.12 3.03 -5.78
CA LEU A 136 -13.70 2.88 -4.39
C LEU A 136 -13.69 1.39 -4.04
N LEU A 137 -12.53 0.88 -3.64
CA LEU A 137 -12.36 -0.52 -3.24
C LEU A 137 -12.45 -0.70 -1.73
N THR A 138 -11.88 0.24 -0.98
CA THR A 138 -11.90 0.19 0.50
C THR A 138 -11.84 1.59 1.09
N LYS A 139 -12.78 1.89 1.98
CA LYS A 139 -12.83 3.14 2.73
C LYS A 139 -11.86 3.10 3.91
N SER A 140 -10.97 4.08 3.99
CA SER A 140 -10.09 4.29 5.14
C SER A 140 -10.84 4.99 6.28
N LEU A 141 -10.88 4.37 7.45
CA LEU A 141 -11.60 4.91 8.61
C LEU A 141 -10.73 5.80 9.50
N ARG A 142 -9.42 5.55 9.54
CA ARG A 142 -8.49 6.36 10.31
C ARG A 142 -7.69 7.28 9.38
N PRO A 143 -7.51 8.56 9.73
CA PRO A 143 -6.64 9.44 8.98
C PRO A 143 -5.19 8.92 9.01
N LEU A 144 -4.46 9.13 7.93
CA LEU A 144 -3.03 8.92 7.92
C LEU A 144 -2.33 10.05 8.70
N PRO A 145 -1.17 9.82 9.30
CA PRO A 145 -0.36 10.87 9.91
C PRO A 145 -0.06 11.99 8.91
N GLU A 146 0.04 13.23 9.40
CA GLU A 146 0.35 14.38 8.56
C GLU A 146 1.70 14.20 7.85
N LYS A 147 1.72 14.53 6.55
CA LYS A 147 2.88 14.31 5.68
C LYS A 147 4.15 15.03 6.15
N PHE A 148 4.03 16.18 6.82
CA PHE A 148 5.15 17.00 7.26
C PHE A 148 5.74 16.61 8.61
N HIS A 149 4.95 15.98 9.47
CA HIS A 149 5.41 15.54 10.79
C HIS A 149 5.60 14.03 10.85
N GLY A 150 4.98 13.27 9.91
CA GLY A 150 5.09 11.81 9.80
C GLY A 150 4.85 11.10 11.12
N LEU A 151 5.23 9.84 11.19
CA LEU A 151 5.49 9.17 12.46
C LEU A 151 6.93 9.48 12.85
N SER A 152 7.14 10.51 13.71
CA SER A 152 8.46 10.90 14.21
C SER A 152 8.78 10.22 15.54
N ASP A 153 7.75 9.85 16.30
CA ASP A 153 7.90 9.12 17.55
C ASP A 153 8.27 7.65 17.30
N GLN A 154 9.41 7.23 17.84
CA GLN A 154 9.97 5.90 17.60
C GLN A 154 9.11 4.78 18.19
N GLU A 155 8.49 5.01 19.34
CA GLU A 155 7.56 4.05 19.95
C GLU A 155 6.34 3.84 19.06
N THR A 156 5.76 4.90 18.52
CA THR A 156 4.64 4.82 17.58
C THR A 156 5.02 4.11 16.31
N ILE A 157 6.22 4.37 15.75
CA ILE A 157 6.76 3.67 14.58
C ILE A 157 6.83 2.16 14.82
N TYR A 158 7.29 1.72 15.98
CA TYR A 158 7.40 0.30 16.29
C TYR A 158 6.05 -0.35 16.63
N ARG A 159 5.19 0.35 17.34
CA ARG A 159 3.87 -0.18 17.74
C ARG A 159 2.85 -0.17 16.62
N GLN A 160 2.95 0.79 15.70
CA GLN A 160 2.08 0.92 14.53
C GLN A 160 2.87 0.74 13.22
N ARG A 161 3.65 -0.34 13.14
CA ARG A 161 4.51 -0.64 11.98
C ARG A 161 3.76 -0.64 10.64
N TYR A 162 2.51 -1.07 10.65
CA TYR A 162 1.66 -1.04 9.46
C TYR A 162 1.41 0.39 8.94
N VAL A 163 1.26 1.38 9.83
CA VAL A 163 1.13 2.78 9.44
C VAL A 163 2.47 3.33 8.93
N ASP A 164 3.56 3.04 9.64
CA ASP A 164 4.91 3.41 9.22
C ASP A 164 5.22 2.91 7.80
N LEU A 165 4.89 1.66 7.50
CA LEU A 165 5.06 1.09 6.15
C LEU A 165 4.18 1.75 5.08
N ILE A 166 3.03 2.32 5.45
CA ILE A 166 2.19 3.07 4.51
C ILE A 166 2.82 4.43 4.18
N VAL A 167 3.32 5.15 5.18
CA VAL A 167 3.74 6.55 5.01
C VAL A 167 5.22 6.74 4.80
N ASN A 168 6.07 5.81 5.25
CA ASN A 168 7.52 5.93 5.25
C ASN A 168 8.17 5.01 4.20
N GLU A 169 8.63 5.61 3.12
CA GLU A 169 9.31 4.88 2.04
C GLU A 169 10.63 4.24 2.52
N ASN A 170 11.38 4.92 3.38
CA ASN A 170 12.65 4.37 3.89
C ASN A 170 12.42 3.09 4.71
N SER A 171 11.37 3.03 5.53
CA SER A 171 11.01 1.81 6.25
C SER A 171 10.69 0.67 5.28
N ARG A 172 9.91 0.92 4.23
CA ARG A 172 9.64 -0.10 3.18
C ARG A 172 10.93 -0.60 2.54
N LYS A 173 11.82 0.30 2.14
CA LYS A 173 13.12 -0.04 1.53
C LYS A 173 13.99 -0.90 2.46
N VAL A 174 14.00 -0.60 3.77
CA VAL A 174 14.75 -1.41 4.75
C VAL A 174 14.22 -2.84 4.81
N PHE A 175 12.90 -3.03 4.90
CA PHE A 175 12.31 -4.37 4.94
C PHE A 175 12.50 -5.14 3.63
N GLN A 176 12.38 -4.48 2.48
CA GLN A 176 12.67 -5.08 1.17
C GLN A 176 14.13 -5.53 1.07
N ARG A 177 15.09 -4.65 1.45
CA ARG A 177 16.52 -4.99 1.47
C ARG A 177 16.82 -6.14 2.40
N ARG A 178 16.23 -6.16 3.60
CA ARG A 178 16.38 -7.27 4.53
C ARG A 178 15.97 -8.60 3.90
N SER A 179 14.81 -8.62 3.24
CA SER A 179 14.33 -9.84 2.55
C SER A 179 15.26 -10.25 1.41
N GLN A 180 15.76 -9.31 0.63
CA GLN A 180 16.73 -9.56 -0.44
C GLN A 180 18.06 -10.12 0.10
N ILE A 181 18.57 -9.58 1.21
CA ILE A 181 19.80 -10.08 1.85
C ILE A 181 19.63 -11.53 2.30
N ILE A 182 18.50 -11.86 2.95
CA ILE A 182 18.23 -13.24 3.40
C ILE A 182 18.13 -14.18 2.20
N ALA A 183 17.43 -13.78 1.14
CA ALA A 183 17.33 -14.57 -0.10
C ALA A 183 18.71 -14.78 -0.75
N TYR A 184 19.54 -13.74 -0.81
CA TYR A 184 20.89 -13.82 -1.33
C TYR A 184 21.78 -14.80 -0.52
N ILE A 185 21.72 -14.73 0.81
CA ILE A 185 22.47 -15.64 1.69
C ILE A 185 22.04 -17.09 1.45
N ARG A 186 20.74 -17.37 1.35
CA ARG A 186 20.23 -18.70 1.04
C ARG A 186 20.75 -19.18 -0.30
N GLN A 187 20.62 -18.34 -1.34
CA GLN A 187 21.09 -18.70 -2.66
C GLN A 187 22.59 -18.96 -2.70
N PHE A 188 23.39 -18.13 -2.02
CA PHE A 188 24.83 -18.34 -1.91
C PHE A 188 25.18 -19.73 -1.34
N PHE A 189 24.51 -20.17 -0.29
CA PHE A 189 24.75 -21.50 0.27
C PHE A 189 24.31 -22.63 -0.66
N ILE A 190 23.15 -22.47 -1.31
CA ILE A 190 22.66 -23.44 -2.31
C ILE A 190 23.66 -23.59 -3.47
N ASP A 191 24.16 -22.49 -4.00
CA ASP A 191 25.13 -22.48 -5.11
C ASP A 191 26.49 -23.11 -4.72
N ASN A 192 26.80 -23.13 -3.42
CA ASN A 192 27.99 -23.78 -2.88
C ASN A 192 27.74 -25.24 -2.40
N GLY A 193 26.60 -25.84 -2.76
CA GLY A 193 26.28 -27.22 -2.50
C GLY A 193 25.78 -27.52 -1.08
N TYR A 194 25.38 -26.51 -0.31
CA TYR A 194 24.75 -26.71 0.99
C TYR A 194 23.26 -27.00 0.81
N LEU A 195 22.72 -27.85 1.69
CA LEU A 195 21.29 -28.12 1.79
C LEU A 195 20.68 -27.32 2.96
N GLU A 196 19.64 -26.51 2.67
CA GLU A 196 18.85 -25.90 3.74
C GLU A 196 17.97 -26.95 4.41
N VAL A 197 18.05 -27.05 5.73
CA VAL A 197 17.28 -28.00 6.53
C VAL A 197 16.58 -27.30 7.68
N GLU A 198 15.44 -27.85 8.09
CA GLU A 198 14.75 -27.45 9.30
C GLU A 198 15.11 -28.39 10.44
N THR A 199 15.70 -27.84 11.49
CA THR A 199 16.01 -28.62 12.72
C THR A 199 14.86 -28.45 13.73
N PRO A 200 14.64 -29.45 14.62
CA PRO A 200 13.63 -29.32 15.67
C PRO A 200 13.88 -28.09 16.56
N MET A 201 12.83 -27.26 16.75
CA MET A 201 12.92 -26.09 17.62
C MET A 201 12.98 -26.50 19.10
N MET A 202 12.21 -27.53 19.48
CA MET A 202 12.17 -28.07 20.83
C MET A 202 13.05 -29.32 20.93
N GLN A 203 13.91 -29.36 21.92
CA GLN A 203 14.89 -30.45 22.11
C GLN A 203 14.76 -31.09 23.49
N VAL A 204 15.10 -32.37 23.59
CA VAL A 204 15.11 -33.15 24.87
C VAL A 204 16.31 -32.77 25.72
N ILE A 205 17.38 -32.32 25.12
CA ILE A 205 18.64 -31.97 25.79
C ILE A 205 18.88 -30.50 25.59
N PRO A 206 19.01 -29.71 26.69
CA PRO A 206 19.32 -28.29 26.55
C PRO A 206 20.69 -28.11 25.86
N GLY A 207 20.72 -27.43 24.74
CA GLY A 207 21.93 -27.15 23.99
C GLY A 207 22.18 -25.67 23.81
N GLY A 208 23.34 -25.31 23.26
CA GLY A 208 23.64 -23.92 22.87
C GLY A 208 24.46 -23.15 23.88
N ALA A 209 24.22 -21.84 23.97
CA ALA A 209 25.00 -20.93 24.78
C ALA A 209 24.77 -21.10 26.29
N ARG A 210 25.63 -20.50 27.13
CA ARG A 210 25.54 -20.53 28.61
C ARG A 210 24.27 -19.88 29.20
N ALA A 211 23.31 -19.47 28.36
CA ALA A 211 22.05 -18.90 28.81
C ALA A 211 21.10 -19.97 29.36
N LYS A 212 20.27 -19.59 30.35
CA LYS A 212 19.23 -20.46 30.86
C LYS A 212 18.20 -20.70 29.75
N PRO A 213 17.93 -21.94 29.32
CA PRO A 213 16.97 -22.25 28.28
C PRO A 213 15.54 -21.96 28.73
N PHE A 214 14.65 -21.70 27.78
CA PHE A 214 13.22 -21.76 28.03
C PHE A 214 12.80 -23.24 28.18
N VAL A 215 12.07 -23.56 29.24
CA VAL A 215 11.54 -24.89 29.48
C VAL A 215 10.05 -24.90 29.14
N THR A 216 9.64 -25.93 28.40
CA THR A 216 8.24 -26.23 28.14
C THR A 216 7.97 -27.70 28.42
N TYR A 217 6.69 -28.10 28.47
CA TYR A 217 6.31 -29.46 28.82
C TYR A 217 5.40 -30.07 27.74
N GLN A 218 5.82 -31.20 27.17
CA GLN A 218 5.05 -31.94 26.17
C GLN A 218 4.17 -32.98 26.87
N LYS A 219 2.87 -32.66 27.00
CA LYS A 219 1.91 -33.53 27.72
C LYS A 219 1.74 -34.92 27.10
N ALA A 220 1.79 -35.02 25.77
CA ALA A 220 1.58 -36.31 25.09
C ALA A 220 2.74 -37.29 25.29
N LEU A 221 3.94 -36.80 25.53
CA LEU A 221 5.15 -37.60 25.75
C LEU A 221 5.57 -37.61 27.22
N ASP A 222 4.87 -36.87 28.08
CA ASP A 222 5.13 -36.70 29.52
C ASP A 222 6.60 -36.34 29.81
N MET A 223 7.11 -35.31 29.08
CA MET A 223 8.52 -34.93 29.17
C MET A 223 8.75 -33.45 29.07
N GLU A 224 9.82 -32.97 29.69
CA GLU A 224 10.33 -31.59 29.50
C GLU A 224 11.05 -31.47 28.16
N LEU A 225 10.84 -30.32 27.52
CA LEU A 225 11.55 -29.91 26.32
C LEU A 225 12.15 -28.53 26.51
N PHE A 226 13.19 -28.21 25.78
CA PHE A 226 13.97 -26.99 25.84
C PHE A 226 13.94 -26.27 24.50
N LEU A 227 13.77 -24.94 24.53
CA LEU A 227 13.83 -24.01 23.38
C LEU A 227 15.21 -23.33 23.35
#